data_f90e4214c19fe4e801fe50819a2591aa
#
_entry.id   f90e4214c19fe4e801fe50819a2591aa
#
_cell.length_a   1.000
_cell.length_b   1.000
_cell.length_c   1.000
_cell.angle_alpha   90.00
_cell.angle_beta   90.00
_cell.angle_gamma   90.00
#
_symmetry.space_group_name_H-M   'P 1'
#
loop_
_entity.id
_entity.type
_entity.pdbx_description
1 polymer ?
#
loop_
_entity_poly.entity_id
_entity_poly.type
_entity_poly.pdbx_seq_one_letter_code
_entity_poly.pdbx_strand_id
1 'polypeptide(L)'
;SAGIDFNASMILGGQIKGEAMRLFQVYSPGNFIEATPETPYFQIGESKYGKPVLDRVITPDTPLNEAAKCALVSMDSTLKSNLSVGLPLDLVVYEANSLQTDKIVCIDEHNPYFQMMHNSWGEKLRQVFDSIEDPMWEGEQTQVPLMVTAQRHKPLRKITTLHEKLI
;
A
#
# COMPACT_ATOMS: atom_id res chain seq x y z
N SER A 1 -31.19 -18.62 -8.31
CA SER A 1 -30.27 -19.03 -7.25
C SER A 1 -29.15 -18.00 -7.16
N ALA A 2 -29.11 -17.26 -6.04
CA ALA A 2 -27.96 -16.42 -5.75
C ALA A 2 -26.78 -17.35 -5.49
N GLY A 3 -25.90 -17.51 -6.49
CA GLY A 3 -24.68 -18.27 -6.32
C GLY A 3 -23.80 -17.53 -5.32
N ILE A 4 -23.50 -18.16 -4.20
CA ILE A 4 -22.47 -17.65 -3.27
C ILE A 4 -21.14 -17.83 -4.00
N ASP A 5 -20.49 -16.72 -4.32
CA ASP A 5 -19.19 -16.72 -4.96
C ASP A 5 -18.12 -16.86 -3.86
N PHE A 6 -17.53 -18.06 -3.75
CA PHE A 6 -16.46 -18.37 -2.81
C PHE A 6 -15.09 -17.94 -3.38
N ASN A 7 -14.95 -16.69 -3.78
CA ASN A 7 -13.70 -16.16 -4.27
C ASN A 7 -12.71 -16.00 -3.12
N ALA A 8 -11.60 -16.75 -3.17
CA ALA A 8 -10.48 -16.62 -2.26
C ALA A 8 -9.21 -16.26 -3.02
N SER A 9 -8.43 -15.33 -2.52
CA SER A 9 -7.06 -15.11 -2.93
C SER A 9 -6.13 -15.25 -1.73
N MET A 10 -4.89 -15.65 -1.97
CA MET A 10 -3.91 -15.84 -0.90
C MET A 10 -2.52 -15.39 -1.34
N ILE A 11 -1.68 -15.06 -0.35
CA ILE A 11 -0.25 -14.90 -0.54
C ILE A 11 0.42 -16.11 0.08
N LEU A 12 1.28 -16.79 -0.68
CA LEU A 12 2.05 -17.94 -0.24
C LEU A 12 3.53 -17.61 -0.32
N GLY A 13 4.22 -17.58 0.81
CA GLY A 13 5.65 -17.38 0.88
C GLY A 13 6.35 -18.51 1.61
N GLY A 14 7.57 -18.83 1.19
CA GLY A 14 8.33 -19.87 1.86
C GLY A 14 9.64 -20.23 1.19
N GLN A 15 10.31 -21.21 1.77
CA GLN A 15 11.61 -21.71 1.31
C GLN A 15 11.68 -23.21 1.49
N ILE A 16 12.13 -23.92 0.45
CA ILE A 16 12.55 -25.31 0.54
C ILE A 16 14.03 -25.34 0.89
N LYS A 17 14.46 -26.24 1.77
CA LYS A 17 15.86 -26.36 2.17
C LYS A 17 16.78 -26.52 0.96
N GLY A 18 17.73 -25.62 0.81
CA GLY A 18 18.68 -25.61 -0.30
C GLY A 18 18.21 -24.84 -1.55
N GLU A 19 16.98 -24.28 -1.54
CA GLU A 19 16.44 -23.47 -2.62
C GLU A 19 16.32 -22.00 -2.22
N ALA A 20 16.07 -21.12 -3.19
CA ALA A 20 15.78 -19.72 -2.94
C ALA A 20 14.40 -19.53 -2.29
N MET A 21 14.22 -18.44 -1.55
CA MET A 21 12.91 -18.01 -1.07
C MET A 21 12.01 -17.65 -2.25
N ARG A 22 10.72 -17.99 -2.12
CA ARG A 22 9.73 -17.67 -3.15
C ARG A 22 8.47 -17.08 -2.52
N LEU A 23 7.84 -16.18 -3.24
CA LEU A 23 6.59 -15.52 -2.83
C LEU A 23 5.62 -15.51 -4.01
N PHE A 24 4.40 -15.95 -3.76
CA PHE A 24 3.36 -16.06 -4.76
C PHE A 24 2.08 -15.37 -4.32
N GLN A 25 1.39 -14.76 -5.26
CA GLN A 25 -0.01 -14.38 -5.10
C GLN A 25 -0.87 -15.31 -5.94
N VAL A 26 -1.80 -16.00 -5.27
CA VAL A 26 -2.75 -16.93 -5.89
C VAL A 26 -4.10 -16.23 -5.97
N TYR A 27 -4.71 -16.25 -7.14
CA TYR A 27 -6.01 -15.67 -7.43
C TYR A 27 -7.13 -16.71 -7.36
N SER A 28 -8.36 -16.26 -7.15
CA SER A 28 -9.52 -17.17 -7.01
C SER A 28 -9.75 -18.13 -8.20
N PRO A 29 -9.43 -17.77 -9.47
CA PRO A 29 -9.52 -18.73 -10.57
C PRO A 29 -8.45 -19.84 -10.55
N GLY A 30 -7.50 -19.81 -9.59
CA GLY A 30 -6.43 -20.79 -9.45
C GLY A 30 -5.13 -20.45 -10.17
N ASN A 31 -5.09 -19.36 -10.93
CA ASN A 31 -3.84 -18.83 -11.46
C ASN A 31 -3.03 -18.11 -10.38
N PHE A 32 -1.73 -18.00 -10.60
CA PHE A 32 -0.83 -17.33 -9.67
C PHE A 32 0.25 -16.54 -10.40
N ILE A 33 0.85 -15.60 -9.68
CA ILE A 33 2.06 -14.87 -10.09
C ILE A 33 3.12 -15.02 -9.00
N GLU A 34 4.38 -14.98 -9.39
CA GLU A 34 5.52 -14.98 -8.49
C GLU A 34 6.11 -13.58 -8.37
N ALA A 35 6.62 -13.23 -7.20
CA ALA A 35 7.32 -11.98 -6.97
C ALA A 35 8.62 -11.94 -7.79
N THR A 36 8.90 -10.77 -8.35
CA THR A 36 10.12 -10.48 -9.11
C THR A 36 10.85 -9.28 -8.49
N PRO A 37 12.07 -8.96 -8.91
CA PRO A 37 12.73 -7.72 -8.46
C PRO A 37 11.91 -6.46 -8.75
N GLU A 38 11.13 -6.43 -9.82
CA GLU A 38 10.26 -5.31 -10.20
C GLU A 38 8.95 -5.30 -9.39
N THR A 39 8.55 -6.45 -8.85
CA THR A 39 7.36 -6.61 -8.01
C THR A 39 7.73 -7.39 -6.74
N PRO A 40 8.44 -6.75 -5.78
CA PRO A 40 9.06 -7.45 -4.67
C PRO A 40 8.11 -7.79 -3.52
N TYR A 41 6.84 -7.39 -3.59
CA TYR A 41 5.84 -7.64 -2.56
C TYR A 41 4.45 -7.83 -3.16
N PHE A 42 3.55 -8.42 -2.37
CA PHE A 42 2.13 -8.52 -2.70
C PHE A 42 1.25 -7.97 -1.58
N GLN A 43 0.05 -7.56 -1.97
CA GLN A 43 -1.02 -7.18 -1.06
C GLN A 43 -2.34 -7.81 -1.51
N ILE A 44 -3.14 -8.24 -0.55
CA ILE A 44 -4.54 -8.69 -0.74
C ILE A 44 -5.45 -7.97 0.25
N GLY A 45 -6.74 -7.98 0.01
CA GLY A 45 -7.72 -7.25 0.82
C GLY A 45 -7.69 -5.74 0.54
N GLU A 46 -7.71 -4.94 1.60
CA GLU A 46 -7.74 -3.47 1.50
C GLU A 46 -6.35 -2.88 1.23
N SER A 47 -5.83 -3.09 0.03
CA SER A 47 -4.46 -2.74 -0.35
C SER A 47 -4.25 -1.26 -0.68
N LYS A 48 -5.29 -0.54 -1.12
CA LYS A 48 -5.17 0.81 -1.71
C LYS A 48 -4.65 1.89 -0.74
N TYR A 49 -4.94 1.77 0.55
CA TYR A 49 -4.55 2.80 1.53
C TYR A 49 -3.09 2.70 1.97
N GLY A 50 -2.54 1.49 2.03
CA GLY A 50 -1.16 1.24 2.42
C GLY A 50 -0.16 1.19 1.26
N LYS A 51 -0.64 0.89 0.06
CA LYS A 51 0.20 0.71 -1.14
C LYS A 51 1.12 1.90 -1.45
N PRO A 52 0.71 3.17 -1.34
CA PRO A 52 1.59 4.30 -1.63
C PRO A 52 2.85 4.38 -0.76
N VAL A 53 2.81 3.82 0.45
CA VAL A 53 3.98 3.74 1.33
C VAL A 53 4.92 2.63 0.87
N LEU A 54 4.38 1.44 0.61
CA LEU A 54 5.15 0.29 0.15
C LEU A 54 5.86 0.57 -1.18
N ASP A 55 5.16 1.15 -2.15
CA ASP A 55 5.70 1.48 -3.48
C ASP A 55 6.91 2.44 -3.42
N ARG A 56 6.99 3.27 -2.38
CA ARG A 56 8.09 4.24 -2.21
C ARG A 56 9.29 3.69 -1.44
N VAL A 57 9.08 2.66 -0.62
CA VAL A 57 10.08 2.22 0.36
C VAL A 57 10.60 0.82 0.07
N ILE A 58 9.72 -0.10 -0.39
CA ILE A 58 10.10 -1.51 -0.56
C ILE A 58 10.81 -1.72 -1.89
N THR A 59 12.01 -2.27 -1.79
CA THR A 59 12.84 -2.75 -2.89
C THR A 59 13.30 -4.18 -2.60
N PRO A 60 13.85 -4.92 -3.57
CA PRO A 60 14.40 -6.26 -3.32
C PRO A 60 15.47 -6.30 -2.24
N ASP A 61 16.21 -5.20 -2.09
CA ASP A 61 17.32 -5.09 -1.14
C ASP A 61 16.92 -4.49 0.21
N THR A 62 15.64 -4.21 0.43
CA THR A 62 15.16 -3.63 1.69
C THR A 62 15.40 -4.60 2.85
N PRO A 63 16.15 -4.20 3.90
CA PRO A 63 16.39 -5.04 5.07
C PRO A 63 15.08 -5.45 5.76
N LEU A 64 15.02 -6.67 6.32
CA LEU A 64 13.80 -7.21 6.94
C LEU A 64 13.18 -6.29 8.00
N ASN A 65 14.00 -5.67 8.85
CA ASN A 65 13.50 -4.74 9.87
C ASN A 65 12.87 -3.48 9.26
N GLU A 66 13.39 -3.01 8.14
CA GLU A 66 12.83 -1.87 7.41
C GLU A 66 11.56 -2.28 6.66
N ALA A 67 11.54 -3.47 6.07
CA ALA A 67 10.36 -4.02 5.44
C ALA A 67 9.23 -4.22 6.47
N ALA A 68 9.51 -4.77 7.64
CA ALA A 68 8.55 -4.91 8.73
C ALA A 68 8.01 -3.55 9.19
N LYS A 69 8.89 -2.57 9.41
CA LYS A 69 8.50 -1.19 9.74
C LYS A 69 7.60 -0.59 8.65
N CYS A 70 7.96 -0.75 7.39
CA CYS A 70 7.19 -0.25 6.26
C CYS A 70 5.80 -0.91 6.18
N ALA A 71 5.72 -2.22 6.39
CA ALA A 71 4.46 -2.95 6.46
C ALA A 71 3.55 -2.42 7.58
N LEU A 72 4.10 -2.15 8.76
CA LEU A 72 3.34 -1.58 9.88
C LEU A 72 2.85 -0.16 9.59
N VAL A 73 3.66 0.70 8.97
CA VAL A 73 3.22 2.04 8.53
C VAL A 73 2.12 1.95 7.47
N SER A 74 2.23 0.99 6.55
CA SER A 74 1.20 0.70 5.56
C SER A 74 -0.12 0.27 6.22
N MET A 75 -0.05 -0.61 7.22
CA MET A 75 -1.22 -1.04 7.99
C MET A 75 -1.82 0.10 8.83
N ASP A 76 -1.00 0.92 9.46
CA ASP A 76 -1.44 2.12 10.18
C ASP A 76 -2.24 3.07 9.29
N SER A 77 -1.75 3.32 8.08
CA SER A 77 -2.45 4.13 7.07
C SER A 77 -3.80 3.52 6.68
N THR A 78 -3.86 2.19 6.61
CA THR A 78 -5.09 1.45 6.31
C THR A 78 -6.08 1.52 7.48
N LEU A 79 -5.63 1.28 8.69
CA LEU A 79 -6.44 1.39 9.93
C LEU A 79 -7.08 2.78 10.07
N LYS A 80 -6.32 3.83 9.73
CA LYS A 80 -6.81 5.21 9.79
C LYS A 80 -7.87 5.53 8.74
N SER A 81 -7.82 4.87 7.58
CA SER A 81 -8.62 5.23 6.41
C SER A 81 -9.77 4.25 6.12
N ASN A 82 -9.78 3.09 6.75
CA ASN A 82 -10.77 2.05 6.53
C ASN A 82 -11.26 1.42 7.83
N LEU A 83 -12.53 1.63 8.14
CA LEU A 83 -13.18 1.11 9.35
C LEU A 83 -13.37 -0.42 9.36
N SER A 84 -13.22 -1.10 8.22
CA SER A 84 -13.33 -2.56 8.16
C SER A 84 -12.05 -3.29 8.55
N VAL A 85 -10.95 -2.56 8.74
CA VAL A 85 -9.65 -3.09 9.19
C VAL A 85 -9.41 -2.64 10.62
N GLY A 86 -9.00 -3.55 11.47
CA GLY A 86 -8.82 -3.29 12.91
C GLY A 86 -7.62 -4.04 13.49
N LEU A 87 -7.29 -3.67 14.71
CA LEU A 87 -6.35 -4.42 15.55
C LEU A 87 -7.05 -5.64 16.15
N PRO A 88 -6.32 -6.71 16.52
CA PRO A 88 -4.86 -6.84 16.43
C PRO A 88 -4.36 -7.15 15.01
N LEU A 89 -3.08 -6.88 14.76
CA LEU A 89 -2.35 -7.32 13.57
C LEU A 89 -1.37 -8.43 13.94
N ASP A 90 -1.24 -9.42 13.09
CA ASP A 90 -0.20 -10.43 13.21
C ASP A 90 0.94 -10.12 12.24
N LEU A 91 2.15 -9.97 12.79
CA LEU A 91 3.38 -9.78 12.02
C LEU A 91 4.24 -11.03 12.10
N VAL A 92 4.59 -11.58 10.95
CA VAL A 92 5.52 -12.71 10.84
C VAL A 92 6.74 -12.26 10.05
N VAL A 93 7.93 -12.49 10.58
CA VAL A 93 9.19 -12.23 9.89
C VAL A 93 9.95 -13.55 9.71
N TYR A 94 10.20 -13.90 8.45
CA TYR A 94 10.94 -15.09 8.08
C TYR A 94 12.32 -14.70 7.56
N GLU A 95 13.37 -15.24 8.18
CA GLU A 95 14.76 -15.05 7.73
C GLU A 95 15.16 -16.13 6.72
N ALA A 96 15.81 -15.72 5.64
CA ALA A 96 16.31 -16.63 4.63
C ALA A 96 17.20 -17.72 5.26
N ASN A 97 16.99 -18.97 4.86
CA ASN A 97 17.69 -20.14 5.32
C ASN A 97 17.49 -20.53 6.80
N SER A 98 16.65 -19.83 7.54
CA SER A 98 16.32 -20.23 8.91
C SER A 98 15.49 -21.51 8.94
N LEU A 99 14.64 -21.70 7.94
CA LEU A 99 13.62 -22.77 7.87
C LEU A 99 12.71 -22.82 9.10
N GLN A 100 12.57 -21.69 9.79
CA GLN A 100 11.78 -21.50 11.00
C GLN A 100 11.07 -20.14 10.96
N THR A 101 9.92 -20.07 11.60
CA THR A 101 9.13 -18.85 11.74
C THR A 101 9.06 -18.42 13.20
N ASP A 102 10.20 -18.07 13.76
CA ASP A 102 10.33 -17.77 15.21
C ASP A 102 9.87 -16.35 15.57
N LYS A 103 9.87 -15.44 14.58
CA LYS A 103 9.49 -14.04 14.80
C LYS A 103 8.04 -13.84 14.42
N ILE A 104 7.15 -14.17 15.35
CA ILE A 104 5.70 -13.94 15.23
C ILE A 104 5.29 -12.99 16.35
N VAL A 105 4.66 -11.88 16.00
CA VAL A 105 4.24 -10.86 16.96
C VAL A 105 2.78 -10.49 16.69
N CYS A 106 1.95 -10.60 17.71
CA CYS A 106 0.61 -10.02 17.73
C CYS A 106 0.71 -8.57 18.22
N ILE A 107 0.20 -7.65 17.44
CA ILE A 107 0.26 -6.20 17.67
C ILE A 107 -1.15 -5.72 17.96
N ASP A 108 -1.40 -5.43 19.21
CA ASP A 108 -2.65 -4.85 19.72
C ASP A 108 -2.53 -3.33 19.92
N GLU A 109 -3.58 -2.70 20.43
CA GLU A 109 -3.63 -1.28 20.74
C GLU A 109 -2.64 -0.83 21.84
N HIS A 110 -2.13 -1.77 22.66
CA HIS A 110 -1.19 -1.49 23.75
C HIS A 110 0.27 -1.71 23.34
N ASN A 111 0.52 -2.20 22.11
CA ASN A 111 1.89 -2.45 21.65
C ASN A 111 2.70 -1.14 21.62
N PRO A 112 3.76 -1.01 22.44
CA PRO A 112 4.45 0.26 22.61
C PRO A 112 5.21 0.70 21.34
N TYR A 113 5.71 -0.25 20.56
CA TYR A 113 6.37 0.07 19.30
C TYR A 113 5.38 0.60 18.28
N PHE A 114 4.22 -0.03 18.15
CA PHE A 114 3.18 0.41 17.21
C PHE A 114 2.64 1.79 17.57
N GLN A 115 2.38 2.06 18.85
CA GLN A 115 1.97 3.39 19.32
C GLN A 115 3.03 4.46 19.04
N MET A 116 4.30 4.18 19.32
CA MET A 116 5.41 5.10 19.02
C MET A 116 5.52 5.37 17.52
N MET A 117 5.43 4.32 16.71
CA MET A 117 5.48 4.43 15.24
C MET A 117 4.30 5.26 14.70
N HIS A 118 3.07 4.97 15.13
CA HIS A 118 1.86 5.71 14.76
C HIS A 118 2.00 7.21 15.00
N ASN A 119 2.40 7.59 16.24
CA ASN A 119 2.57 8.99 16.62
C ASN A 119 3.70 9.66 15.80
N SER A 120 4.86 8.99 15.72
CA SER A 120 6.02 9.50 15.00
C SER A 120 5.76 9.65 13.50
N TRP A 121 5.03 8.71 12.89
CA TRP A 121 4.70 8.77 11.47
C TRP A 121 3.80 9.96 11.15
N GLY A 122 2.72 10.14 11.91
CA GLY A 122 1.80 11.26 11.74
C GLY A 122 2.48 12.62 11.89
N GLU A 123 3.33 12.77 12.92
CA GLU A 123 4.08 14.00 13.17
C GLU A 123 5.08 14.31 12.05
N LYS A 124 5.89 13.31 11.66
CA LYS A 124 6.91 13.51 10.61
C LYS A 124 6.29 13.75 9.25
N LEU A 125 5.17 13.10 8.93
CA LEU A 125 4.46 13.35 7.69
C LEU A 125 3.96 14.80 7.64
N ARG A 126 3.46 15.33 8.77
CA ARG A 126 3.05 16.74 8.87
C ARG A 126 4.23 17.66 8.69
N GLN A 127 5.36 17.41 9.33
CA GLN A 127 6.59 18.20 9.18
C GLN A 127 7.08 18.23 7.73
N VAL A 128 7.07 17.08 7.05
CA VAL A 128 7.42 17.00 5.62
C VAL A 128 6.46 17.83 4.78
N PHE A 129 5.15 17.68 5.02
CA PHE A 129 4.13 18.44 4.30
C PHE A 129 4.33 19.96 4.48
N ASP A 130 4.56 20.41 5.71
CA ASP A 130 4.75 21.83 6.03
C ASP A 130 6.07 22.39 5.44
N SER A 131 7.03 21.55 5.07
CA SER A 131 8.28 21.94 4.42
C SER A 131 8.17 22.10 2.89
N ILE A 132 7.07 21.65 2.30
CA ILE A 132 6.81 21.81 0.86
C ILE A 132 6.24 23.21 0.64
N GLU A 133 6.80 23.92 -0.33
CA GLU A 133 6.30 25.25 -0.69
C GLU A 133 4.83 25.17 -1.15
N ASP A 134 4.04 26.15 -0.72
CA ASP A 134 2.65 26.26 -1.15
C ASP A 134 2.55 26.53 -2.66
N PRO A 135 1.51 26.01 -3.33
CA PRO A 135 1.25 26.34 -4.72
C PRO A 135 0.87 27.82 -4.84
N MET A 136 1.45 28.49 -5.81
CA MET A 136 1.19 29.91 -6.08
C MET A 136 0.57 30.10 -7.46
N TRP A 137 -0.23 31.16 -7.61
CA TRP A 137 -0.90 31.48 -8.86
C TRP A 137 0.02 32.24 -9.82
N GLU A 138 -0.27 32.15 -11.11
CA GLU A 138 0.46 32.92 -12.13
C GLU A 138 0.38 34.44 -11.83
N GLY A 139 1.54 35.10 -11.80
CA GLY A 139 1.67 36.53 -11.47
C GLY A 139 2.18 36.80 -10.06
N GLU A 140 2.26 35.80 -9.18
CA GLU A 140 2.94 35.90 -7.89
C GLU A 140 4.44 35.59 -8.06
N GLN A 141 5.29 36.32 -7.33
CA GLN A 141 6.74 36.09 -7.41
C GLN A 141 7.11 34.77 -6.72
N THR A 142 7.30 33.73 -7.49
CA THR A 142 7.78 32.45 -6.99
C THR A 142 8.77 31.80 -7.95
N GLN A 143 9.61 30.94 -7.42
CA GLN A 143 10.60 30.19 -8.20
C GLN A 143 9.98 28.98 -8.94
N VAL A 144 8.84 28.46 -8.47
CA VAL A 144 8.17 27.29 -9.04
C VAL A 144 6.66 27.54 -9.14
N PRO A 145 6.17 28.19 -10.21
CA PRO A 145 4.73 28.34 -10.41
C PRO A 145 4.10 26.97 -10.72
N LEU A 146 3.30 26.46 -9.78
CA LEU A 146 2.54 25.24 -9.98
C LEU A 146 1.24 25.49 -10.75
N MET A 147 0.62 26.65 -10.54
CA MET A 147 -0.68 26.96 -11.11
C MET A 147 -0.56 28.00 -12.21
N VAL A 148 -0.41 27.51 -13.43
CA VAL A 148 -0.57 28.32 -14.62
C VAL A 148 -2.07 28.47 -14.86
N THR A 149 -2.55 29.70 -15.06
CA THR A 149 -3.95 29.91 -15.41
C THR A 149 -4.25 29.14 -16.69
N ALA A 150 -4.96 28.06 -16.58
CA ALA A 150 -5.32 27.27 -17.76
C ALA A 150 -6.04 28.20 -18.75
N GLN A 151 -5.45 28.41 -19.92
CA GLN A 151 -6.22 28.94 -21.03
C GLN A 151 -7.50 28.14 -21.09
N ARG A 152 -8.67 28.81 -20.96
CA ARG A 152 -9.99 28.19 -20.84
C ARG A 152 -10.07 26.94 -21.69
N HIS A 153 -9.97 25.77 -21.06
CA HIS A 153 -10.28 24.53 -21.73
C HIS A 153 -11.71 24.70 -22.25
N LYS A 154 -11.90 24.50 -23.57
CA LYS A 154 -13.23 24.36 -24.12
C LYS A 154 -14.01 23.43 -23.20
N PRO A 155 -15.23 23.79 -22.75
CA PRO A 155 -16.00 22.94 -21.87
C PRO A 155 -16.02 21.54 -22.45
N LEU A 156 -15.73 20.54 -21.64
CA LEU A 156 -15.82 19.14 -22.02
C LEU A 156 -17.15 18.96 -22.75
N ARG A 157 -17.14 18.51 -24.01
CA ARG A 157 -18.36 18.17 -24.72
C ARG A 157 -19.11 17.21 -23.84
N LYS A 158 -20.38 17.53 -23.51
CA LYS A 158 -21.26 16.59 -22.83
C LYS A 158 -21.15 15.29 -23.58
N ILE A 159 -20.75 14.22 -22.91
CA ILE A 159 -20.83 12.88 -23.43
C ILE A 159 -22.34 12.62 -23.52
N THR A 160 -22.90 12.74 -24.71
CA THR A 160 -24.27 12.32 -24.99
C THR A 160 -24.26 10.81 -24.83
N THR A 161 -24.90 10.32 -23.79
CA THR A 161 -25.08 8.90 -23.55
C THR A 161 -25.70 8.27 -24.77
N LEU A 162 -25.19 7.13 -25.21
CA LEU A 162 -25.63 6.36 -26.40
C LEU A 162 -27.12 5.94 -26.36
N HIS A 163 -27.90 6.35 -25.36
CA HIS A 163 -29.31 6.01 -25.16
C HIS A 163 -30.27 6.92 -25.92
N GLU A 164 -29.84 8.03 -26.52
CA GLU A 164 -30.73 8.91 -27.28
C GLU A 164 -30.76 8.65 -28.81
N LYS A 165 -30.18 7.54 -29.27
CA LYS A 165 -30.20 7.19 -30.72
C LYS A 165 -30.97 5.91 -31.07
N LEU A 166 -31.89 5.46 -30.21
CA LEU A 166 -32.79 4.33 -30.49
C LEU A 166 -34.23 4.72 -30.20
N ILE A 167 -34.72 5.72 -30.91
CA ILE A 167 -36.16 5.92 -31.20
C ILE A 167 -36.23 6.42 -32.64
#